data_edbbc6efcbaf6bc0a3863c1ec16d6861
#
_entry.id   edbbc6efcbaf6bc0a3863c1ec16d6861
#
_cell.length_a   1.000
_cell.length_b   1.000
_cell.length_c   1.000
_cell.angle_alpha   90.00
_cell.angle_beta   90.00
_cell.angle_gamma   90.00
#
_symmetry.space_group_name_H-M   'P 1'
#
loop_
_entity.id
_entity.type
_entity.pdbx_description
1 polymer ?
#
loop_
_entity_poly.entity_id
_entity_poly.type
_entity_poly.pdbx_seq_one_letter_code
_entity_poly.pdbx_strand_id
1 'polypeptide(L)'
;MIIVITKPDFFEGEVEQCIALLGSGRADVIHIRKPGASESEVKQLICALPKELYSRLVLHDHHHLALKYGLRGIHLNSRNPERLQGFDGTVSVSCHSIAELAERKREKFDYLSLSPIFDSISKVGYMAAFTSEELEDARSKGIIDSRVMALGGVTFNRVKEVLEMGFGGAMILGDAWK
;
A
#
# COMPACT_ATOMS: atom_id res chain seq x y z
N MET A 1 -9.28 6.58 -0.06
CA MET A 1 -9.05 5.12 0.10
C MET A 1 -8.07 4.88 1.26
N ILE A 2 -8.37 3.93 2.15
CA ILE A 2 -7.48 3.55 3.26
C ILE A 2 -6.93 2.15 2.99
N ILE A 3 -5.62 2.05 2.85
CA ILE A 3 -4.91 0.80 2.60
C ILE A 3 -4.11 0.45 3.86
N VAL A 4 -4.26 -0.78 4.34
CA VAL A 4 -3.42 -1.27 5.43
C VAL A 4 -2.39 -2.24 4.84
N ILE A 5 -1.11 -2.06 5.22
CA ILE A 5 -0.02 -2.94 4.83
C ILE A 5 0.27 -3.90 5.98
N THR A 6 0.40 -5.21 5.72
CA THR A 6 0.76 -6.19 6.75
C THR A 6 2.17 -5.96 7.30
N LYS A 7 2.43 -6.39 8.55
CA LYS A 7 3.80 -6.45 9.07
C LYS A 7 4.68 -7.35 8.19
N PRO A 8 6.01 -7.10 8.16
CA PRO A 8 6.95 -7.97 7.42
C PRO A 8 6.88 -9.43 7.89
N ASP A 9 6.79 -9.63 9.19
CA ASP A 9 6.76 -10.94 9.82
C ASP A 9 5.31 -11.41 10.04
N PHE A 10 5.10 -12.72 10.01
CA PHE A 10 3.83 -13.32 10.41
C PHE A 10 3.71 -13.27 11.93
N PHE A 11 2.49 -13.13 12.43
CA PHE A 11 2.21 -13.10 13.86
C PHE A 11 0.84 -13.72 14.15
N GLU A 12 0.67 -14.19 15.37
CA GLU A 12 -0.58 -14.77 15.86
C GLU A 12 -1.72 -13.73 15.83
N GLY A 13 -2.88 -14.10 15.29
CA GLY A 13 -4.03 -13.21 15.18
C GLY A 13 -4.00 -12.28 13.94
N GLU A 14 -3.01 -12.42 13.04
CA GLU A 14 -2.92 -11.56 11.85
C GLU A 14 -4.15 -11.70 10.93
N VAL A 15 -4.63 -12.92 10.75
CA VAL A 15 -5.81 -13.21 9.91
C VAL A 15 -7.04 -12.53 10.49
N GLU A 16 -7.29 -12.70 11.79
CA GLU A 16 -8.41 -12.12 12.52
C GLU A 16 -8.37 -10.59 12.47
N GLN A 17 -7.19 -10.00 12.61
CA GLN A 17 -7.02 -8.55 12.50
C GLN A 17 -7.28 -8.05 11.08
N CYS A 18 -6.82 -8.74 10.04
CA CYS A 18 -7.15 -8.42 8.65
C CYS A 18 -8.66 -8.43 8.42
N ILE A 19 -9.35 -9.47 8.89
CA ILE A 19 -10.81 -9.58 8.79
C ILE A 19 -11.50 -8.42 9.53
N ALA A 20 -11.08 -8.10 10.74
CA ALA A 20 -11.64 -7.03 11.54
C ALA A 20 -11.43 -5.65 10.90
N LEU A 21 -10.24 -5.37 10.36
CA LEU A 21 -9.92 -4.10 9.66
C LEU A 21 -10.80 -3.90 8.43
N LEU A 22 -10.98 -4.96 7.63
CA LEU A 22 -11.82 -4.91 6.43
C LEU A 22 -13.32 -4.88 6.79
N GLY A 23 -13.75 -5.66 7.78
CA GLY A 23 -15.15 -5.75 8.21
C GLY A 23 -15.67 -4.48 8.90
N SER A 24 -14.83 -3.80 9.67
CA SER A 24 -15.18 -2.53 10.33
C SER A 24 -15.13 -1.30 9.41
N GLY A 25 -14.63 -1.44 8.18
CA GLY A 25 -14.40 -0.31 7.27
C GLY A 25 -13.20 0.57 7.64
N ARG A 26 -12.37 0.15 8.60
CA ARG A 26 -11.10 0.84 8.90
C ARG A 26 -10.07 0.71 7.79
N ALA A 27 -10.16 -0.34 6.97
CA ALA A 27 -9.38 -0.50 5.76
C ALA A 27 -10.30 -0.81 4.58
N ASP A 28 -10.03 -0.19 3.43
CA ASP A 28 -10.66 -0.54 2.17
C ASP A 28 -9.96 -1.73 1.51
N VAL A 29 -8.63 -1.81 1.65
CA VAL A 29 -7.75 -2.78 1.01
C VAL A 29 -6.65 -3.20 1.98
N ILE A 30 -6.26 -4.48 1.94
CA ILE A 30 -5.07 -5.00 2.63
C ILE A 30 -3.98 -5.29 1.58
N HIS A 31 -2.81 -4.70 1.78
CA HIS A 31 -1.60 -5.07 1.05
C HIS A 31 -0.83 -6.13 1.85
N ILE A 32 -0.78 -7.33 1.33
CA ILE A 32 0.03 -8.42 1.90
C ILE A 32 1.48 -8.20 1.47
N ARG A 33 2.31 -7.79 2.43
CA ARG A 33 3.73 -7.53 2.24
C ARG A 33 4.53 -8.39 3.22
N LYS A 34 5.15 -9.45 2.70
CA LYS A 34 5.93 -10.44 3.47
C LYS A 34 7.30 -10.63 2.79
N PRO A 35 8.20 -9.62 2.90
CA PRO A 35 9.50 -9.69 2.24
C PRO A 35 10.30 -10.88 2.80
N GLY A 36 10.79 -11.74 1.90
CA GLY A 36 11.57 -12.94 2.28
C GLY A 36 10.72 -14.16 2.66
N ALA A 37 9.39 -14.05 2.75
CA ALA A 37 8.54 -15.21 2.95
C ALA A 37 8.52 -16.11 1.70
N SER A 38 8.41 -17.41 1.92
CA SER A 38 8.20 -18.39 0.85
C SER A 38 6.79 -18.24 0.24
N GLU A 39 6.64 -18.72 -1.00
CA GLU A 39 5.33 -18.80 -1.65
C GLU A 39 4.31 -19.58 -0.81
N SER A 40 4.75 -20.67 -0.17
CA SER A 40 3.91 -21.52 0.67
C SER A 40 3.33 -20.76 1.86
N GLU A 41 4.14 -19.93 2.53
CA GLU A 41 3.70 -19.13 3.69
C GLU A 41 2.70 -18.03 3.26
N VAL A 42 2.98 -17.32 2.18
CA VAL A 42 2.06 -16.32 1.64
C VAL A 42 0.74 -16.97 1.18
N LYS A 43 0.82 -18.12 0.54
CA LYS A 43 -0.36 -18.93 0.16
C LYS A 43 -1.18 -19.33 1.39
N GLN A 44 -0.53 -19.78 2.47
CA GLN A 44 -1.22 -20.15 3.71
C GLN A 44 -2.00 -18.96 4.28
N LEU A 45 -1.40 -17.76 4.33
CA LEU A 45 -2.07 -16.54 4.77
C LEU A 45 -3.29 -16.21 3.88
N ILE A 46 -3.13 -16.28 2.55
CA ILE A 46 -4.25 -16.03 1.61
C ILE A 46 -5.39 -17.03 1.86
N CYS A 47 -5.06 -18.32 1.96
CA CYS A 47 -6.07 -19.38 2.14
C CYS A 47 -6.75 -19.36 3.52
N ALA A 48 -6.13 -18.77 4.53
CA ALA A 48 -6.73 -18.56 5.85
C ALA A 48 -7.74 -17.40 5.87
N LEU A 49 -7.66 -16.47 4.91
CA LEU A 49 -8.63 -15.37 4.78
C LEU A 49 -9.90 -15.84 4.04
N PRO A 50 -11.09 -15.35 4.42
CA PRO A 50 -12.32 -15.60 3.69
C PRO A 50 -12.24 -15.18 2.22
N LYS A 51 -12.75 -16.02 1.32
CA LYS A 51 -12.68 -15.75 -0.15
C LYS A 51 -13.39 -14.47 -0.56
N GLU A 52 -14.41 -14.08 0.18
CA GLU A 52 -15.19 -12.84 -0.03
C GLU A 52 -14.31 -11.59 0.10
N LEU A 53 -13.17 -11.70 0.80
CA LEU A 53 -12.22 -10.60 0.98
C LEU A 53 -11.14 -10.53 -0.10
N TYR A 54 -11.03 -11.54 -0.99
CA TYR A 54 -9.99 -11.61 -2.01
C TYR A 54 -9.99 -10.40 -2.96
N SER A 55 -11.17 -9.86 -3.27
CA SER A 55 -11.31 -8.62 -4.04
C SER A 55 -10.79 -7.36 -3.32
N ARG A 56 -10.31 -7.49 -2.08
CA ARG A 56 -9.74 -6.43 -1.26
C ARG A 56 -8.28 -6.71 -0.85
N LEU A 57 -7.63 -7.72 -1.47
CA LEU A 57 -6.25 -8.11 -1.18
C LEU A 57 -5.32 -7.78 -2.34
N VAL A 58 -4.15 -7.22 -2.04
CA VAL A 58 -3.10 -6.86 -2.99
C VAL A 58 -1.78 -7.48 -2.55
N LEU A 59 -1.02 -8.08 -3.46
CA LEU A 59 0.27 -8.73 -3.15
C LEU A 59 1.46 -7.85 -3.52
N HIS A 60 2.46 -7.80 -2.64
CA HIS A 60 3.76 -7.17 -2.91
C HIS A 60 4.81 -8.13 -3.46
N ASP A 61 4.65 -9.42 -3.18
CA ASP A 61 5.56 -10.50 -3.55
C ASP A 61 4.73 -11.68 -4.07
N HIS A 62 5.34 -12.63 -4.82
CA HIS A 62 4.65 -13.80 -5.39
C HIS A 62 3.40 -13.43 -6.22
N HIS A 63 3.53 -12.45 -7.10
CA HIS A 63 2.41 -11.84 -7.85
C HIS A 63 1.52 -12.85 -8.59
N HIS A 64 2.08 -13.98 -9.05
CA HIS A 64 1.31 -15.05 -9.70
C HIS A 64 0.20 -15.65 -8.82
N LEU A 65 0.34 -15.55 -7.48
CA LEU A 65 -0.74 -15.96 -6.58
C LEU A 65 -1.95 -15.03 -6.68
N ALA A 66 -1.76 -13.75 -7.02
CA ALA A 66 -2.89 -12.83 -7.23
C ALA A 66 -3.76 -13.30 -8.40
N LEU A 67 -3.15 -13.69 -9.52
CA LEU A 67 -3.86 -14.29 -10.64
C LEU A 67 -4.53 -15.62 -10.27
N LYS A 68 -3.79 -16.51 -9.59
CA LYS A 68 -4.25 -17.86 -9.21
C LYS A 68 -5.47 -17.84 -8.29
N TYR A 69 -5.53 -16.89 -7.35
CA TYR A 69 -6.60 -16.79 -6.36
C TYR A 69 -7.65 -15.72 -6.67
N GLY A 70 -7.53 -15.00 -7.79
CA GLY A 70 -8.45 -13.91 -8.15
C GLY A 70 -8.42 -12.76 -7.15
N LEU A 71 -7.23 -12.38 -6.68
CA LEU A 71 -7.09 -11.25 -5.75
C LEU A 71 -7.28 -9.92 -6.49
N ARG A 72 -7.51 -8.85 -5.71
CA ARG A 72 -7.70 -7.50 -6.24
C ARG A 72 -6.54 -7.03 -7.12
N GLY A 73 -5.28 -7.25 -6.69
CA GLY A 73 -4.19 -6.61 -7.38
C GLY A 73 -2.80 -7.02 -6.94
N ILE A 74 -1.83 -6.37 -7.57
CA ILE A 74 -0.40 -6.47 -7.28
C ILE A 74 0.19 -5.09 -7.03
N HIS A 75 1.24 -5.04 -6.20
CA HIS A 75 1.98 -3.80 -5.92
C HIS A 75 3.43 -3.97 -6.31
N LEU A 76 3.86 -3.22 -7.35
CA LEU A 76 5.23 -3.26 -7.85
C LEU A 76 6.15 -2.48 -6.92
N ASN A 77 7.34 -3.00 -6.74
CA ASN A 77 8.38 -2.43 -5.89
C ASN A 77 9.77 -2.81 -6.44
N SER A 78 10.85 -2.32 -5.82
CA SER A 78 12.22 -2.60 -6.28
C SER A 78 12.59 -4.09 -6.35
N ARG A 79 11.95 -4.95 -5.55
CA ARG A 79 12.18 -6.41 -5.60
C ARG A 79 11.36 -7.09 -6.71
N ASN A 80 10.20 -6.55 -7.02
CA ASN A 80 9.25 -7.07 -8.01
C ASN A 80 8.79 -5.93 -8.91
N PRO A 81 9.65 -5.45 -9.85
CA PRO A 81 9.36 -4.26 -10.66
C PRO A 81 8.47 -4.54 -11.87
N GLU A 82 8.28 -5.82 -12.22
CA GLU A 82 7.63 -6.20 -13.46
C GLU A 82 6.13 -6.49 -13.29
N ARG A 83 5.37 -6.11 -14.29
CA ARG A 83 3.94 -6.45 -14.38
C ARG A 83 3.77 -7.93 -14.68
N LEU A 84 2.80 -8.55 -14.03
CA LEU A 84 2.45 -9.94 -14.32
C LEU A 84 1.69 -10.00 -15.66
N GLN A 85 2.20 -10.80 -16.58
CA GLN A 85 1.56 -11.00 -17.89
C GLN A 85 0.18 -11.67 -17.73
N GLY A 86 -0.82 -11.15 -18.44
CA GLY A 86 -2.19 -11.69 -18.41
C GLY A 86 -2.98 -11.37 -17.13
N PHE A 87 -2.44 -10.48 -16.27
CA PHE A 87 -3.14 -10.02 -15.07
C PHE A 87 -3.96 -8.76 -15.39
N ASP A 88 -5.26 -8.83 -15.16
CA ASP A 88 -6.24 -7.76 -15.41
C ASP A 88 -6.72 -7.05 -14.12
N GLY A 89 -6.20 -7.45 -12.96
CA GLY A 89 -6.46 -6.79 -11.70
C GLY A 89 -5.72 -5.45 -11.54
N THR A 90 -5.90 -4.80 -10.40
CA THR A 90 -5.25 -3.51 -10.14
C THR A 90 -3.74 -3.64 -10.02
N VAL A 91 -3.00 -2.68 -10.61
CA VAL A 91 -1.54 -2.60 -10.53
C VAL A 91 -1.14 -1.27 -9.94
N SER A 92 -0.44 -1.31 -8.83
CA SER A 92 0.09 -0.12 -8.15
C SER A 92 1.61 -0.18 -8.00
N VAL A 93 2.24 0.94 -7.65
CA VAL A 93 3.70 1.03 -7.53
C VAL A 93 4.12 1.98 -6.42
N SER A 94 5.25 1.68 -5.78
CA SER A 94 5.92 2.59 -4.81
C SER A 94 6.77 3.62 -5.54
N CYS A 95 6.69 4.89 -5.04
CA CYS A 95 7.57 5.98 -5.43
C CYS A 95 8.20 6.61 -4.19
N HIS A 96 9.47 7.03 -4.31
CA HIS A 96 10.24 7.57 -3.20
C HIS A 96 10.74 9.00 -3.44
N SER A 97 10.39 9.60 -4.58
CA SER A 97 10.61 11.01 -4.89
C SER A 97 9.47 11.57 -5.74
N ILE A 98 9.31 12.89 -5.72
CA ILE A 98 8.32 13.60 -6.56
C ILE A 98 8.65 13.41 -8.05
N ALA A 99 9.94 13.39 -8.40
CA ALA A 99 10.38 13.17 -9.78
C ALA A 99 10.00 11.77 -10.27
N GLU A 100 10.28 10.73 -9.46
CA GLU A 100 9.85 9.34 -9.76
C GLU A 100 8.33 9.25 -9.89
N LEU A 101 7.58 9.88 -8.97
CA LEU A 101 6.12 9.90 -9.02
C LEU A 101 5.62 10.53 -10.33
N ALA A 102 6.19 11.67 -10.75
CA ALA A 102 5.82 12.35 -11.99
C ALA A 102 6.10 11.49 -13.23
N GLU A 103 7.20 10.73 -13.23
CA GLU A 103 7.55 9.80 -14.30
C GLU A 103 6.57 8.62 -14.33
N ARG A 104 6.39 7.93 -13.20
CA ARG A 104 5.51 6.76 -13.08
C ARG A 104 4.04 7.07 -13.36
N LYS A 105 3.58 8.30 -13.12
CA LYS A 105 2.20 8.70 -13.46
C LYS A 105 1.90 8.69 -14.96
N ARG A 106 2.91 8.70 -15.82
CA ARG A 106 2.75 8.55 -17.27
C ARG A 106 2.45 7.11 -17.68
N GLU A 107 2.75 6.16 -16.80
CA GLU A 107 2.41 4.76 -16.99
C GLU A 107 0.98 4.45 -16.51
N LYS A 108 0.44 3.32 -16.94
CA LYS A 108 -0.93 2.89 -16.58
C LYS A 108 -0.93 2.17 -15.22
N PHE A 109 -0.79 2.94 -14.13
CA PHE A 109 -1.02 2.45 -12.77
C PHE A 109 -2.39 2.90 -12.27
N ASP A 110 -3.09 2.04 -11.52
CA ASP A 110 -4.38 2.37 -10.89
C ASP A 110 -4.18 3.35 -9.74
N TYR A 111 -3.12 3.17 -8.97
CA TYR A 111 -2.66 4.12 -7.97
C TYR A 111 -1.15 3.97 -7.69
N LEU A 112 -0.58 5.00 -7.10
CA LEU A 112 0.84 5.05 -6.74
C LEU A 112 0.96 5.39 -5.26
N SER A 113 2.05 5.02 -4.59
CA SER A 113 2.34 5.51 -3.25
C SER A 113 3.55 6.42 -3.27
N LEU A 114 3.51 7.49 -2.47
CA LEU A 114 4.66 8.36 -2.22
C LEU A 114 5.07 8.23 -0.75
N SER A 115 6.35 7.98 -0.50
CA SER A 115 6.88 7.78 0.86
C SER A 115 8.34 8.21 1.01
N PRO A 116 8.74 8.60 2.25
CA PRO A 116 7.93 8.79 3.44
C PRO A 116 7.35 10.21 3.54
N ILE A 117 6.04 10.33 3.84
CA ILE A 117 5.36 11.63 3.97
C ILE A 117 5.60 12.25 5.35
N PHE A 118 5.60 11.45 6.41
CA PHE A 118 5.83 11.87 7.78
C PHE A 118 6.96 11.08 8.42
N ASP A 119 7.47 11.58 9.54
CA ASP A 119 8.45 10.86 10.36
C ASP A 119 7.88 9.52 10.81
N SER A 120 8.72 8.50 10.78
CA SER A 120 8.29 7.16 11.17
C SER A 120 8.08 7.08 12.68
N ILE A 121 6.92 6.57 13.10
CA ILE A 121 6.61 6.28 14.50
C ILE A 121 7.31 4.99 14.97
N SER A 122 7.62 4.09 14.05
CA SER A 122 8.12 2.75 14.37
C SER A 122 9.58 2.50 14.03
N LYS A 123 10.22 3.40 13.26
CA LYS A 123 11.62 3.28 12.85
C LYS A 123 12.38 4.54 13.22
N VAL A 124 13.26 4.45 14.22
CA VAL A 124 14.16 5.54 14.60
C VAL A 124 15.04 5.93 13.39
N GLY A 125 15.07 7.23 13.07
CA GLY A 125 15.89 7.77 11.96
C GLY A 125 15.21 7.77 10.58
N TYR A 126 13.97 7.33 10.45
CA TYR A 126 13.20 7.47 9.21
C TYR A 126 12.39 8.77 9.27
N MET A 127 12.96 9.83 8.72
CA MET A 127 12.36 11.17 8.70
C MET A 127 11.51 11.38 7.44
N ALA A 128 10.61 12.34 7.48
CA ALA A 128 9.88 12.83 6.31
C ALA A 128 10.90 13.22 5.22
N ALA A 129 10.63 12.80 3.98
CA ALA A 129 11.53 13.08 2.86
C ALA A 129 11.17 14.36 2.11
N PHE A 130 10.03 14.98 2.44
CA PHE A 130 9.47 16.10 1.70
C PHE A 130 9.07 17.22 2.66
N THR A 131 9.34 18.46 2.27
CA THR A 131 8.81 19.64 2.94
C THR A 131 7.35 19.88 2.55
N SER A 132 6.62 20.64 3.37
CA SER A 132 5.23 21.01 3.05
C SER A 132 5.14 21.82 1.75
N GLU A 133 6.16 22.65 1.46
CA GLU A 133 6.23 23.45 0.24
C GLU A 133 6.41 22.58 -1.01
N GLU A 134 7.29 21.56 -0.95
CA GLU A 134 7.47 20.59 -2.05
C GLU A 134 6.21 19.81 -2.34
N LEU A 135 5.47 19.38 -1.31
CA LEU A 135 4.22 18.65 -1.47
C LEU A 135 3.11 19.53 -2.05
N GLU A 136 3.00 20.79 -1.63
CA GLU A 136 2.02 21.72 -2.19
C GLU A 136 2.36 22.12 -3.64
N ASP A 137 3.64 22.30 -3.98
CA ASP A 137 4.08 22.52 -5.36
C ASP A 137 3.74 21.30 -6.25
N ALA A 138 4.04 20.09 -5.76
CA ALA A 138 3.68 18.85 -6.47
C ALA A 138 2.16 18.70 -6.66
N ARG A 139 1.36 19.09 -5.68
CA ARG A 139 -0.10 19.13 -5.77
C ARG A 139 -0.57 20.15 -6.81
N SER A 140 -0.06 21.38 -6.76
CA SER A 140 -0.43 22.46 -7.69
C SER A 140 -0.12 22.10 -9.15
N LYS A 141 0.94 21.32 -9.38
CA LYS A 141 1.33 20.78 -10.68
C LYS A 141 0.55 19.49 -11.09
N GLY A 142 -0.39 19.02 -10.26
CA GLY A 142 -1.15 17.80 -10.51
C GLY A 142 -0.31 16.51 -10.43
N ILE A 143 0.88 16.57 -9.83
CA ILE A 143 1.71 15.38 -9.58
C ILE A 143 1.11 14.56 -8.43
N ILE A 144 0.69 15.22 -7.35
CA ILE A 144 -0.13 14.62 -6.29
C ILE A 144 -1.61 14.82 -6.67
N ASP A 145 -2.36 13.73 -6.77
CA ASP A 145 -3.79 13.71 -7.10
C ASP A 145 -4.51 12.53 -6.42
N SER A 146 -5.76 12.31 -6.79
CA SER A 146 -6.62 11.23 -6.25
C SER A 146 -6.08 9.80 -6.46
N ARG A 147 -5.06 9.61 -7.31
CA ARG A 147 -4.40 8.32 -7.54
C ARG A 147 -3.16 8.13 -6.69
N VAL A 148 -2.73 9.12 -5.93
CA VAL A 148 -1.51 9.05 -5.11
C VAL A 148 -1.87 8.80 -3.66
N MET A 149 -1.34 7.73 -3.07
CA MET A 149 -1.52 7.34 -1.68
C MET A 149 -0.33 7.79 -0.84
N ALA A 150 -0.58 8.46 0.28
CA ALA A 150 0.47 8.83 1.22
C ALA A 150 0.91 7.63 2.05
N LEU A 151 2.21 7.39 2.16
CA LEU A 151 2.81 6.33 2.97
C LEU A 151 3.99 6.89 3.80
N GLY A 152 4.28 6.26 4.93
CA GLY A 152 5.36 6.64 5.86
C GLY A 152 4.87 7.59 6.96
N GLY A 153 4.92 7.14 8.21
CA GLY A 153 4.44 7.87 9.38
C GLY A 153 2.94 8.13 9.42
N VAL A 154 2.18 7.59 8.47
CA VAL A 154 0.73 7.77 8.39
C VAL A 154 0.02 6.90 9.41
N THR A 155 -0.92 7.51 10.15
CA THR A 155 -1.81 6.85 11.13
C THR A 155 -3.27 7.06 10.74
N PHE A 156 -4.18 6.30 11.35
CA PHE A 156 -5.62 6.50 11.13
C PHE A 156 -6.08 7.93 11.47
N ASN A 157 -5.51 8.53 12.51
CA ASN A 157 -5.84 9.90 12.93
C ASN A 157 -5.37 10.97 11.93
N ARG A 158 -4.39 10.65 11.07
CA ARG A 158 -3.83 11.57 10.06
C ARG A 158 -4.47 11.41 8.68
N VAL A 159 -5.43 10.51 8.51
CA VAL A 159 -6.08 10.28 7.20
C VAL A 159 -6.73 11.57 6.67
N LYS A 160 -7.39 12.33 7.54
CA LYS A 160 -8.01 13.61 7.15
C LYS A 160 -6.96 14.61 6.66
N GLU A 161 -5.85 14.78 7.40
CA GLU A 161 -4.72 15.63 7.03
C GLU A 161 -4.15 15.24 5.65
N VAL A 162 -3.95 13.96 5.41
CA VAL A 162 -3.47 13.41 4.13
C VAL A 162 -4.40 13.78 2.97
N LEU A 163 -5.70 13.67 3.16
CA LEU A 163 -6.69 14.05 2.14
C LEU A 163 -6.70 15.57 1.88
N GLU A 164 -6.54 16.39 2.91
CA GLU A 164 -6.40 17.85 2.80
C GLU A 164 -5.14 18.27 2.05
N MET A 165 -4.06 17.48 2.14
CA MET A 165 -2.84 17.64 1.35
C MET A 165 -3.02 17.28 -0.13
N GLY A 166 -4.18 16.75 -0.56
CA GLY A 166 -4.52 16.41 -1.95
C GLY A 166 -4.24 14.97 -2.35
N PHE A 167 -3.81 14.10 -1.44
CA PHE A 167 -3.67 12.68 -1.72
C PHE A 167 -5.04 12.00 -1.86
N GLY A 168 -5.12 10.94 -2.67
CA GLY A 168 -6.33 10.14 -2.85
C GLY A 168 -6.61 9.17 -1.70
N GLY A 169 -5.66 9.03 -0.78
CA GLY A 169 -5.79 8.16 0.37
C GLY A 169 -4.49 7.93 1.15
N ALA A 170 -4.57 7.02 2.09
CA ALA A 170 -3.50 6.71 3.03
C ALA A 170 -3.12 5.23 2.98
N MET A 171 -1.84 4.95 3.13
CA MET A 171 -1.30 3.62 3.37
C MET A 171 -0.73 3.56 4.78
N ILE A 172 -1.25 2.67 5.62
CA ILE A 172 -0.97 2.59 7.05
C ILE A 172 -0.31 1.24 7.34
N LEU A 173 0.84 1.27 8.02
CA LEU A 173 1.54 0.06 8.45
C LEU A 173 1.54 -0.05 9.98
N GLY A 174 2.39 0.71 10.67
CA GLY A 174 2.65 0.53 12.10
C GLY A 174 1.44 0.75 13.00
N ASP A 175 0.59 1.72 12.67
CA ASP A 175 -0.57 2.08 13.49
C ASP A 175 -1.73 1.06 13.41
N ALA A 176 -1.78 0.27 12.33
CA ALA A 176 -2.84 -0.70 12.12
C ALA A 176 -2.71 -1.96 12.99
N TRP A 177 -1.52 -2.21 13.56
CA TRP A 177 -1.16 -3.45 14.23
C TRP A 177 -0.75 -3.25 15.70
N LYS A 178 -1.30 -2.22 16.34
CA LYS A 178 -1.14 -1.94 17.77
C LYS A 178 -2.17 -2.68 18.61
#